data_d372554159c13be814ac6c5c00b9544e
#
_entry.id   d372554159c13be814ac6c5c00b9544e
#
_cell.length_a   1.000
_cell.length_b   1.000
_cell.length_c   1.000
_cell.angle_alpha   90.00
_cell.angle_beta   90.00
_cell.angle_gamma   90.00
#
_symmetry.space_group_name_H-M   'P 1'
#
loop_
_entity.id
_entity.type
_entity.pdbx_description
1 polymer ?
#
loop_
_entity_poly.entity_id
_entity_poly.type
_entity_poly.pdbx_seq_one_letter_code
_entity_poly.pdbx_strand_id
1 'polypeptide(L)'
;MSTKIKLERVSKIFGSDPESIIPLIQKGKTKEEILNETNHTVGVYDATIEIKKGEVFVVMGLSGSGKSTLIRCFNMLNVPTDGDIYIDGENIVECNREELTKIRQEKIAMVFQHFGLFDHRTVLSNVEYGLEIRKMDKEKRRKIAMDNIELVGLKGYEDQYPQQLSGGMQQRVGLARALTNDPDILLMDEPFSALDPLIRREMQTELIKLQEKLQKTIVFITHDVNEAFKLGDRIAVMKDGHVVQIGTPEEIIDEPANDYIVDFIQDIDRSKVFQASHVMIEPRVTAKLNETLNVVARKMRDSSLSSLFILDDANHVKGIVTIDDAVKGIKKDRSIQDVLKTDIEIVDEDEYVNDLITKSLDTKYPLAVTNKDNKLQGIILRVHLLSGLVPDDNNNGD
;
A
#
# COMPACT_ATOMS: atom_id res chain seq x y z
N MET A 1 14.07 -9.24 -3.14
CA MET A 1 13.02 -10.13 -2.61
C MET A 1 12.70 -11.19 -3.65
N SER A 2 12.35 -12.42 -3.25
CA SER A 2 11.98 -13.50 -4.19
C SER A 2 10.53 -13.36 -4.63
N THR A 3 10.23 -13.80 -5.86
CA THR A 3 8.87 -13.88 -6.39
C THR A 3 8.06 -14.90 -5.59
N LYS A 4 6.88 -14.50 -5.12
CA LYS A 4 5.94 -15.37 -4.40
C LYS A 4 4.83 -15.89 -5.32
N ILE A 5 4.28 -14.99 -6.16
CA ILE A 5 3.24 -15.32 -7.12
C ILE A 5 3.63 -14.74 -8.48
N LYS A 6 3.43 -15.54 -9.55
CA LYS A 6 3.65 -15.07 -10.92
C LYS A 6 2.50 -15.53 -11.81
N LEU A 7 1.93 -14.62 -12.55
CA LEU A 7 0.98 -14.86 -13.62
C LEU A 7 1.68 -14.65 -14.96
N GLU A 8 1.54 -15.58 -15.87
CA GLU A 8 2.06 -15.49 -17.24
C GLU A 8 0.91 -15.58 -18.22
N ARG A 9 0.57 -14.43 -18.83
CA ARG A 9 -0.45 -14.30 -19.89
C ARG A 9 -1.82 -14.86 -19.52
N VAL A 10 -2.20 -14.74 -18.25
CA VAL A 10 -3.43 -15.32 -17.72
C VAL A 10 -4.65 -14.65 -18.35
N SER A 11 -5.51 -15.47 -18.96
CA SER A 11 -6.78 -15.07 -19.51
C SER A 11 -7.93 -15.88 -18.92
N LYS A 12 -9.05 -15.19 -18.60
CA LYS A 12 -10.29 -15.85 -18.17
C LYS A 12 -11.47 -15.29 -18.92
N ILE A 13 -12.08 -16.14 -19.71
CA ILE A 13 -13.27 -15.87 -20.51
C ILE A 13 -14.36 -16.82 -20.02
N PHE A 14 -15.56 -16.29 -19.84
CA PHE A 14 -16.75 -17.07 -19.45
C PHE A 14 -17.65 -17.27 -20.66
N GLY A 15 -18.16 -18.50 -20.84
CA GLY A 15 -19.02 -18.90 -21.96
C GLY A 15 -18.86 -20.38 -22.27
N SER A 16 -19.54 -20.83 -23.31
CA SER A 16 -19.55 -22.25 -23.70
C SER A 16 -18.29 -22.72 -24.42
N ASP A 17 -17.62 -21.81 -25.14
CA ASP A 17 -16.39 -22.08 -25.90
C ASP A 17 -15.44 -20.87 -25.73
N PRO A 18 -14.78 -20.73 -24.55
CA PRO A 18 -14.02 -19.54 -24.21
C PRO A 18 -12.75 -19.37 -25.06
N GLU A 19 -12.14 -20.45 -25.53
CA GLU A 19 -10.90 -20.39 -26.34
C GLU A 19 -11.15 -19.76 -27.72
N SER A 20 -12.33 -19.94 -28.29
CA SER A 20 -12.72 -19.35 -29.59
C SER A 20 -12.74 -17.83 -29.59
N ILE A 21 -12.76 -17.21 -28.40
CA ILE A 21 -12.84 -15.75 -28.21
C ILE A 21 -11.49 -15.07 -28.29
N ILE A 22 -10.39 -15.77 -27.92
CA ILE A 22 -9.03 -15.22 -27.92
C ILE A 22 -8.67 -14.56 -29.27
N PRO A 23 -8.90 -15.19 -30.45
CA PRO A 23 -8.64 -14.55 -31.74
C PRO A 23 -9.45 -13.29 -32.01
N LEU A 24 -10.65 -13.17 -31.41
CA LEU A 24 -11.50 -11.98 -31.58
C LEU A 24 -10.93 -10.79 -30.80
N ILE A 25 -10.45 -11.03 -29.57
CA ILE A 25 -9.79 -10.01 -28.76
C ILE A 25 -8.52 -9.55 -29.47
N GLN A 26 -7.70 -10.46 -30.01
CA GLN A 26 -6.49 -10.14 -30.77
C GLN A 26 -6.76 -9.28 -32.01
N LYS A 27 -7.94 -9.38 -32.60
CA LYS A 27 -8.38 -8.53 -33.70
C LYS A 27 -8.94 -7.18 -33.26
N GLY A 28 -8.86 -6.86 -31.95
CA GLY A 28 -9.26 -5.58 -31.37
C GLY A 28 -10.76 -5.45 -31.06
N LYS A 29 -11.52 -6.56 -31.04
CA LYS A 29 -12.91 -6.49 -30.57
C LYS A 29 -13.00 -6.15 -29.11
N THR A 30 -13.89 -5.22 -28.77
CA THR A 30 -14.14 -4.79 -27.41
C THR A 30 -14.91 -5.86 -26.61
N LYS A 31 -14.87 -5.75 -25.30
CA LYS A 31 -15.59 -6.63 -24.38
C LYS A 31 -17.11 -6.62 -24.64
N GLU A 32 -17.68 -5.46 -24.98
CA GLU A 32 -19.09 -5.29 -25.29
C GLU A 32 -19.45 -5.96 -26.64
N GLU A 33 -18.64 -5.77 -27.66
CA GLU A 33 -18.84 -6.43 -28.97
C GLU A 33 -18.80 -7.95 -28.83
N ILE A 34 -17.84 -8.49 -28.09
CA ILE A 34 -17.72 -9.91 -27.80
C ILE A 34 -18.98 -10.43 -27.10
N LEU A 35 -19.43 -9.73 -26.05
CA LEU A 35 -20.63 -10.12 -25.32
C LEU A 35 -21.86 -10.14 -26.24
N ASN A 36 -22.06 -9.10 -27.03
CA ASN A 36 -23.24 -8.96 -27.90
C ASN A 36 -23.24 -9.95 -29.03
N GLU A 37 -22.09 -10.27 -29.63
CA GLU A 37 -22.01 -11.15 -30.78
C GLU A 37 -21.96 -12.65 -30.42
N THR A 38 -21.33 -12.97 -29.28
CA THR A 38 -20.97 -14.34 -28.94
C THR A 38 -21.55 -14.83 -27.61
N ASN A 39 -22.15 -13.96 -26.82
CA ASN A 39 -22.64 -14.22 -25.46
C ASN A 39 -21.52 -14.74 -24.52
N HIS A 40 -20.25 -14.34 -24.78
CA HIS A 40 -19.12 -14.59 -23.88
C HIS A 40 -18.73 -13.32 -23.12
N THR A 41 -18.24 -13.50 -21.90
CA THR A 41 -17.77 -12.39 -21.07
C THR A 41 -16.26 -12.51 -20.85
N VAL A 42 -15.53 -11.49 -21.29
CA VAL A 42 -14.08 -11.39 -20.99
C VAL A 42 -13.91 -10.88 -19.58
N GLY A 43 -13.45 -11.74 -18.67
CA GLY A 43 -13.16 -11.38 -17.29
C GLY A 43 -11.77 -10.81 -17.14
N VAL A 44 -10.77 -11.50 -17.66
CA VAL A 44 -9.33 -11.11 -17.66
C VAL A 44 -8.75 -11.55 -18.99
N TYR A 45 -7.84 -10.74 -19.54
CA TYR A 45 -7.11 -11.08 -20.77
C TYR A 45 -5.64 -10.70 -20.67
N ASP A 46 -4.76 -11.64 -20.99
CA ASP A 46 -3.30 -11.51 -21.12
C ASP A 46 -2.62 -10.86 -19.89
N ALA A 47 -3.10 -11.18 -18.69
CA ALA A 47 -2.55 -10.60 -17.47
C ALA A 47 -1.21 -11.24 -17.10
N THR A 48 -0.15 -10.42 -17.06
CA THR A 48 1.19 -10.81 -16.62
C THR A 48 1.55 -9.98 -15.40
N ILE A 49 1.72 -10.65 -14.26
CA ILE A 49 1.91 -10.01 -12.95
C ILE A 49 2.94 -10.81 -12.16
N GLU A 50 3.84 -10.12 -11.49
CA GLU A 50 4.79 -10.71 -10.56
C GLU A 50 4.65 -10.03 -9.20
N ILE A 51 4.43 -10.84 -8.13
CA ILE A 51 4.25 -10.37 -6.76
C ILE A 51 5.38 -10.94 -5.91
N LYS A 52 6.06 -10.08 -5.15
CA LYS A 52 7.18 -10.44 -4.30
C LYS A 52 6.72 -10.98 -2.95
N LYS A 53 7.57 -11.76 -2.29
CA LYS A 53 7.30 -12.25 -0.94
C LYS A 53 7.21 -11.10 0.06
N GLY A 54 6.14 -11.06 0.86
CA GLY A 54 5.90 -10.02 1.87
C GLY A 54 5.32 -8.72 1.33
N GLU A 55 5.08 -8.64 0.01
CA GLU A 55 4.52 -7.48 -0.68
C GLU A 55 3.01 -7.36 -0.44
N VAL A 56 2.52 -6.15 -0.26
CA VAL A 56 1.11 -5.79 -0.38
C VAL A 56 0.88 -5.33 -1.81
N PHE A 57 0.35 -6.20 -2.64
CA PHE A 57 0.05 -5.94 -4.05
C PHE A 57 -1.42 -5.60 -4.21
N VAL A 58 -1.73 -4.42 -4.73
CA VAL A 58 -3.11 -3.96 -4.90
C VAL A 58 -3.54 -4.07 -6.35
N VAL A 59 -4.76 -4.58 -6.57
CA VAL A 59 -5.42 -4.54 -7.88
C VAL A 59 -6.58 -3.57 -7.80
N MET A 60 -6.51 -2.47 -8.54
CA MET A 60 -7.56 -1.45 -8.57
C MET A 60 -8.16 -1.26 -9.97
N GLY A 61 -9.31 -0.60 -10.04
CA GLY A 61 -10.02 -0.31 -11.30
C GLY A 61 -11.53 -0.18 -11.06
N LEU A 62 -12.25 0.31 -12.04
CA LEU A 62 -13.70 0.50 -11.97
C LEU A 62 -14.46 -0.82 -11.80
N SER A 63 -15.74 -0.74 -11.43
CA SER A 63 -16.62 -1.92 -11.40
C SER A 63 -16.65 -2.59 -12.77
N GLY A 64 -16.60 -3.91 -12.81
CA GLY A 64 -16.57 -4.68 -14.05
C GLY A 64 -15.22 -4.75 -14.77
N SER A 65 -14.13 -4.14 -14.24
CA SER A 65 -12.79 -4.20 -14.87
C SER A 65 -12.13 -5.59 -14.83
N GLY A 66 -12.67 -6.55 -14.06
CA GLY A 66 -12.14 -7.91 -14.00
C GLY A 66 -11.39 -8.28 -12.72
N LYS A 67 -11.25 -7.37 -11.75
CA LYS A 67 -10.50 -7.57 -10.50
C LYS A 67 -10.87 -8.82 -9.72
N SER A 68 -12.17 -8.99 -9.41
CA SER A 68 -12.65 -10.17 -8.66
C SER A 68 -12.51 -11.46 -9.48
N THR A 69 -12.49 -11.37 -10.82
CA THR A 69 -12.17 -12.53 -11.67
C THR A 69 -10.69 -12.88 -11.53
N LEU A 70 -9.81 -11.88 -11.59
CA LEU A 70 -8.36 -12.04 -11.47
C LEU A 70 -7.98 -12.65 -10.12
N ILE A 71 -8.46 -12.10 -8.99
CA ILE A 71 -8.08 -12.62 -7.67
C ILE A 71 -8.54 -14.08 -7.47
N ARG A 72 -9.67 -14.44 -8.06
CA ARG A 72 -10.17 -15.82 -8.01
C ARG A 72 -9.39 -16.78 -8.93
N CYS A 73 -8.60 -16.27 -9.86
CA CYS A 73 -7.61 -17.07 -10.58
C CYS A 73 -6.42 -17.43 -9.70
N PHE A 74 -5.94 -16.53 -8.81
CA PHE A 74 -4.82 -16.81 -7.92
C PHE A 74 -5.02 -18.04 -7.02
N ASN A 75 -6.26 -18.38 -6.68
CA ASN A 75 -6.58 -19.57 -5.89
C ASN A 75 -7.31 -20.64 -6.70
N MET A 76 -7.35 -20.49 -8.03
CA MET A 76 -8.00 -21.42 -8.95
C MET A 76 -9.51 -21.62 -8.69
N LEU A 77 -10.18 -20.69 -7.99
CA LEU A 77 -11.66 -20.66 -7.96
C LEU A 77 -12.22 -20.37 -9.35
N ASN A 78 -11.52 -19.53 -10.13
CA ASN A 78 -11.69 -19.38 -11.55
C ASN A 78 -10.49 -20.04 -12.24
N VAL A 79 -10.71 -21.17 -12.89
CA VAL A 79 -9.67 -21.81 -13.71
C VAL A 79 -9.42 -20.92 -14.92
N PRO A 80 -8.17 -20.51 -15.21
CA PRO A 80 -7.83 -19.74 -16.40
C PRO A 80 -8.31 -20.43 -17.69
N THR A 81 -8.64 -19.64 -18.70
CA THR A 81 -8.89 -20.14 -20.06
C THR A 81 -7.57 -20.35 -20.79
N ASP A 82 -6.57 -19.50 -20.49
CA ASP A 82 -5.22 -19.57 -21.06
C ASP A 82 -4.23 -18.94 -20.08
N GLY A 83 -2.95 -19.32 -20.18
CA GLY A 83 -1.86 -18.83 -19.35
C GLY A 83 -1.63 -19.63 -18.06
N ASP A 84 -0.54 -19.31 -17.39
CA ASP A 84 -0.02 -20.05 -16.25
C ASP A 84 0.03 -19.21 -14.97
N ILE A 85 -0.13 -19.87 -13.82
CA ILE A 85 -0.05 -19.26 -12.50
C ILE A 85 0.92 -20.04 -11.64
N TYR A 86 1.95 -19.37 -11.13
CA TYR A 86 2.96 -19.98 -10.29
C TYR A 86 2.89 -19.44 -8.86
N ILE A 87 2.99 -20.34 -7.89
CA ILE A 87 3.14 -20.02 -6.46
C ILE A 87 4.40 -20.70 -5.96
N ASP A 88 5.36 -19.93 -5.44
CA ASP A 88 6.69 -20.42 -5.05
C ASP A 88 7.41 -21.18 -6.19
N GLY A 89 7.15 -20.79 -7.45
CA GLY A 89 7.70 -21.43 -8.65
C GLY A 89 6.97 -22.70 -9.11
N GLU A 90 5.92 -23.15 -8.42
CA GLU A 90 5.08 -24.30 -8.78
C GLU A 90 3.90 -23.84 -9.63
N ASN A 91 3.70 -24.41 -10.82
CA ASN A 91 2.56 -24.12 -11.69
C ASN A 91 1.27 -24.75 -11.12
N ILE A 92 0.37 -23.92 -10.61
CA ILE A 92 -0.87 -24.38 -9.98
C ILE A 92 -1.99 -24.71 -10.97
N VAL A 93 -1.83 -24.32 -12.24
CA VAL A 93 -2.81 -24.64 -13.31
C VAL A 93 -2.73 -26.12 -13.67
N GLU A 94 -1.53 -26.69 -13.60
CA GLU A 94 -1.27 -28.12 -13.88
C GLU A 94 -1.54 -29.05 -12.69
N CYS A 95 -1.78 -28.47 -11.50
CA CYS A 95 -1.99 -29.25 -10.29
C CYS A 95 -3.29 -30.08 -10.36
N ASN A 96 -3.21 -31.31 -9.91
CA ASN A 96 -4.40 -32.14 -9.70
C ASN A 96 -5.24 -31.63 -8.51
N ARG A 97 -6.43 -32.21 -8.32
CA ARG A 97 -7.39 -31.75 -7.30
C ARG A 97 -6.84 -31.85 -5.86
N GLU A 98 -6.03 -32.86 -5.58
CA GLU A 98 -5.47 -33.09 -4.22
C GLU A 98 -4.37 -32.06 -3.92
N GLU A 99 -3.46 -31.84 -4.86
CA GLU A 99 -2.41 -30.84 -4.80
C GLU A 99 -2.98 -29.44 -4.63
N LEU A 100 -3.95 -29.08 -5.46
CA LEU A 100 -4.63 -27.79 -5.38
C LEU A 100 -5.38 -27.61 -4.05
N THR A 101 -5.97 -28.67 -3.50
CA THR A 101 -6.62 -28.62 -2.19
C THR A 101 -5.59 -28.36 -1.09
N LYS A 102 -4.41 -28.98 -1.17
CA LYS A 102 -3.31 -28.76 -0.23
C LYS A 102 -2.80 -27.31 -0.30
N ILE A 103 -2.57 -26.78 -1.52
CA ILE A 103 -2.16 -25.38 -1.71
C ILE A 103 -3.17 -24.41 -1.09
N ARG A 104 -4.47 -24.62 -1.31
CA ARG A 104 -5.55 -23.80 -0.72
C ARG A 104 -5.65 -23.93 0.80
N GLN A 105 -5.28 -25.05 1.37
CA GLN A 105 -5.32 -25.26 2.81
C GLN A 105 -4.11 -24.71 3.54
N GLU A 106 -2.94 -24.73 2.91
CA GLU A 106 -1.66 -24.46 3.55
C GLU A 106 -1.05 -23.11 3.13
N LYS A 107 -1.19 -22.71 1.84
CA LYS A 107 -0.48 -21.56 1.31
C LYS A 107 -1.37 -20.33 1.14
N ILE A 108 -2.67 -20.49 0.88
CA ILE A 108 -3.55 -19.40 0.47
C ILE A 108 -4.75 -19.29 1.41
N ALA A 109 -5.08 -18.10 1.85
CA ALA A 109 -6.39 -17.83 2.44
C ALA A 109 -7.07 -16.66 1.72
N MET A 110 -8.41 -16.60 1.81
CA MET A 110 -9.19 -15.54 1.16
C MET A 110 -10.17 -14.90 2.14
N VAL A 111 -10.17 -13.57 2.14
CA VAL A 111 -11.16 -12.72 2.80
C VAL A 111 -12.12 -12.20 1.72
N PHE A 112 -13.41 -12.43 1.90
CA PHE A 112 -14.45 -12.11 0.92
C PHE A 112 -15.12 -10.78 1.21
N GLN A 113 -15.63 -10.12 0.17
CA GLN A 113 -16.34 -8.85 0.21
C GLN A 113 -17.54 -8.83 1.20
N HIS A 114 -18.29 -9.92 1.28
CA HIS A 114 -19.44 -10.09 2.17
C HIS A 114 -19.10 -11.00 3.38
N PHE A 115 -17.90 -10.88 3.91
CA PHE A 115 -17.34 -11.61 5.06
C PHE A 115 -17.33 -13.14 4.90
N GLY A 116 -18.30 -13.74 4.20
CA GLY A 116 -18.41 -15.18 3.96
C GLY A 116 -18.49 -16.01 5.24
N LEU A 117 -19.05 -15.46 6.31
CA LEU A 117 -19.21 -16.15 7.59
C LEU A 117 -20.38 -17.15 7.54
N PHE A 118 -20.26 -18.19 8.35
CA PHE A 118 -21.36 -19.14 8.55
C PHE A 118 -22.27 -18.61 9.66
N ASP A 119 -23.49 -18.21 9.30
CA ASP A 119 -24.46 -17.59 10.20
C ASP A 119 -24.90 -18.49 11.37
N HIS A 120 -24.84 -19.81 11.16
CA HIS A 120 -25.19 -20.85 12.14
C HIS A 120 -24.02 -21.26 13.04
N ARG A 121 -22.86 -20.61 12.90
CA ARG A 121 -21.65 -20.85 13.70
C ARG A 121 -21.27 -19.63 14.51
N THR A 122 -20.77 -19.85 15.72
CA THR A 122 -20.19 -18.77 16.54
C THR A 122 -18.92 -18.19 15.92
N VAL A 123 -18.42 -17.08 16.46
CA VAL A 123 -17.12 -16.49 16.09
C VAL A 123 -16.02 -17.55 16.16
N LEU A 124 -15.87 -18.21 17.31
CA LEU A 124 -14.86 -19.27 17.50
C LEU A 124 -15.01 -20.38 16.47
N SER A 125 -16.23 -20.87 16.25
CA SER A 125 -16.48 -21.96 15.30
C SER A 125 -16.27 -21.54 13.84
N ASN A 126 -16.47 -20.27 13.49
CA ASN A 126 -16.09 -19.72 12.18
C ASN A 126 -14.57 -19.67 12.02
N VAL A 127 -13.85 -19.19 13.04
CA VAL A 127 -12.40 -19.02 12.99
C VAL A 127 -11.68 -20.37 12.95
N GLU A 128 -12.10 -21.37 13.74
CA GLU A 128 -11.49 -22.70 13.75
C GLU A 128 -11.83 -23.58 12.54
N TYR A 129 -12.79 -23.15 11.67
CA TYR A 129 -13.34 -23.99 10.61
C TYR A 129 -12.29 -24.56 9.64
N GLY A 130 -11.31 -23.76 9.23
CA GLY A 130 -10.24 -24.24 8.34
C GLY A 130 -9.42 -25.37 8.95
N LEU A 131 -9.12 -25.28 10.24
CA LEU A 131 -8.40 -26.31 10.98
C LEU A 131 -9.28 -27.55 11.24
N GLU A 132 -10.61 -27.36 11.38
CA GLU A 132 -11.58 -28.46 11.48
C GLU A 132 -11.58 -29.30 10.20
N ILE A 133 -11.61 -28.66 9.03
CA ILE A 133 -11.51 -29.34 7.72
C ILE A 133 -10.19 -30.13 7.58
N ARG A 134 -9.09 -29.59 8.12
CA ARG A 134 -7.78 -30.26 8.15
C ARG A 134 -7.72 -31.38 9.19
N LYS A 135 -8.82 -31.67 9.88
CA LYS A 135 -8.92 -32.71 10.93
C LYS A 135 -7.94 -32.52 12.08
N MET A 136 -7.57 -31.26 12.37
CA MET A 136 -6.73 -30.95 13.51
C MET A 136 -7.44 -31.28 14.81
N ASP A 137 -6.68 -31.72 15.82
CA ASP A 137 -7.20 -31.97 17.16
C ASP A 137 -7.97 -30.77 17.73
N LYS A 138 -9.09 -31.03 18.42
CA LYS A 138 -10.03 -30.01 18.87
C LYS A 138 -9.40 -29.00 19.82
N GLU A 139 -8.59 -29.46 20.77
CA GLU A 139 -7.98 -28.57 21.75
C GLU A 139 -6.91 -27.67 21.09
N LYS A 140 -6.13 -28.23 20.18
CA LYS A 140 -5.11 -27.48 19.41
C LYS A 140 -5.76 -26.43 18.54
N ARG A 141 -6.78 -26.79 17.74
CA ARG A 141 -7.44 -25.83 16.83
C ARG A 141 -8.14 -24.70 17.60
N ARG A 142 -8.77 -25.04 18.74
CA ARG A 142 -9.42 -24.06 19.61
C ARG A 142 -8.42 -23.04 20.16
N LYS A 143 -7.26 -23.52 20.62
CA LYS A 143 -6.18 -22.62 21.07
C LYS A 143 -5.72 -21.66 19.97
N ILE A 144 -5.39 -22.19 18.79
CA ILE A 144 -4.97 -21.37 17.65
C ILE A 144 -6.07 -20.36 17.26
N ALA A 145 -7.34 -20.78 17.24
CA ALA A 145 -8.45 -19.90 16.92
C ALA A 145 -8.60 -18.77 17.96
N MET A 146 -8.48 -19.07 19.24
CA MET A 146 -8.51 -18.07 20.33
C MET A 146 -7.38 -17.05 20.19
N ASP A 147 -6.15 -17.50 19.90
CA ASP A 147 -5.00 -16.63 19.69
C ASP A 147 -5.25 -15.66 18.52
N ASN A 148 -5.87 -16.15 17.43
CA ASN A 148 -6.22 -15.29 16.28
C ASN A 148 -7.41 -14.36 16.54
N ILE A 149 -8.38 -14.78 17.33
CA ILE A 149 -9.50 -13.90 17.79
C ILE A 149 -8.94 -12.76 18.65
N GLU A 150 -8.02 -13.04 19.56
CA GLU A 150 -7.35 -12.02 20.36
C GLU A 150 -6.46 -11.09 19.48
N LEU A 151 -5.76 -11.66 18.49
CA LEU A 151 -4.92 -10.90 17.54
C LEU A 151 -5.72 -9.82 16.79
N VAL A 152 -6.98 -10.11 16.42
CA VAL A 152 -7.85 -9.16 15.71
C VAL A 152 -8.73 -8.33 16.66
N GLY A 153 -8.50 -8.37 17.98
CA GLY A 153 -9.19 -7.56 18.97
C GLY A 153 -10.64 -7.99 19.24
N LEU A 154 -10.98 -9.28 19.07
CA LEU A 154 -12.32 -9.83 19.31
C LEU A 154 -12.40 -10.71 20.55
N LYS A 155 -11.47 -10.57 21.49
CA LYS A 155 -11.53 -11.28 22.79
C LYS A 155 -12.80 -10.95 23.55
N GLY A 156 -13.52 -11.99 23.99
CA GLY A 156 -14.81 -11.88 24.69
C GLY A 156 -16.03 -12.00 23.79
N TYR A 157 -15.83 -12.17 22.45
CA TYR A 157 -16.92 -12.33 21.48
C TYR A 157 -16.99 -13.75 20.89
N GLU A 158 -16.24 -14.71 21.45
CA GLU A 158 -16.04 -16.05 20.91
C GLU A 158 -17.33 -16.84 20.68
N ASP A 159 -18.27 -16.68 21.59
CA ASP A 159 -19.55 -17.41 21.61
C ASP A 159 -20.68 -16.67 20.87
N GLN A 160 -20.43 -15.45 20.36
CA GLN A 160 -21.42 -14.69 19.59
C GLN A 160 -21.56 -15.21 18.17
N TYR A 161 -22.73 -15.01 17.58
CA TYR A 161 -23.03 -15.32 16.19
C TYR A 161 -22.83 -14.09 15.29
N PRO A 162 -22.58 -14.27 13.97
CA PRO A 162 -22.34 -13.16 13.06
C PRO A 162 -23.40 -12.05 13.11
N GLN A 163 -24.69 -12.41 13.25
CA GLN A 163 -25.79 -11.43 13.30
C GLN A 163 -25.77 -10.52 14.55
N GLN A 164 -24.99 -10.88 15.56
CA GLN A 164 -24.84 -10.10 16.80
C GLN A 164 -23.67 -9.10 16.72
N LEU A 165 -22.93 -9.10 15.59
CA LEU A 165 -21.71 -8.33 15.40
C LEU A 165 -21.94 -7.15 14.44
N SER A 166 -21.22 -6.06 14.66
CA SER A 166 -21.12 -4.98 13.66
C SER A 166 -20.38 -5.47 12.40
N GLY A 167 -20.53 -4.76 11.27
CA GLY A 167 -19.85 -5.10 10.02
C GLY A 167 -18.32 -5.16 10.18
N GLY A 168 -17.72 -4.22 10.92
CA GLY A 168 -16.28 -4.23 11.22
C GLY A 168 -15.87 -5.45 12.07
N MET A 169 -16.68 -5.86 13.02
CA MET A 169 -16.41 -7.09 13.80
C MET A 169 -16.53 -8.34 12.93
N GLN A 170 -17.52 -8.42 12.04
CA GLN A 170 -17.65 -9.52 11.09
C GLN A 170 -16.43 -9.61 10.16
N GLN A 171 -15.91 -8.46 9.71
CA GLN A 171 -14.69 -8.37 8.92
C GLN A 171 -13.49 -8.93 9.68
N ARG A 172 -13.32 -8.54 10.95
CA ARG A 172 -12.27 -9.07 11.84
C ARG A 172 -12.39 -10.59 12.04
N VAL A 173 -13.61 -11.14 12.16
CA VAL A 173 -13.83 -12.60 12.20
C VAL A 173 -13.37 -13.25 10.89
N GLY A 174 -13.71 -12.67 9.73
CA GLY A 174 -13.25 -13.14 8.42
C GLY A 174 -11.72 -13.15 8.31
N LEU A 175 -11.07 -12.09 8.80
CA LEU A 175 -9.61 -11.99 8.85
C LEU A 175 -8.99 -13.02 9.80
N ALA A 176 -9.51 -13.17 11.03
CA ALA A 176 -9.05 -14.18 11.98
C ALA A 176 -9.15 -15.58 11.40
N ARG A 177 -10.29 -15.91 10.74
CA ARG A 177 -10.49 -17.21 10.06
C ARG A 177 -9.45 -17.44 8.96
N ALA A 178 -9.13 -16.41 8.18
CA ALA A 178 -8.12 -16.51 7.14
C ALA A 178 -6.72 -16.77 7.73
N LEU A 179 -6.36 -16.05 8.79
CA LEU A 179 -5.05 -16.15 9.45
C LEU A 179 -4.86 -17.45 10.24
N THR A 180 -5.93 -18.07 10.71
CA THR A 180 -5.89 -19.26 11.57
C THR A 180 -5.20 -20.46 10.89
N ASN A 181 -5.22 -20.52 9.56
CA ASN A 181 -4.49 -21.54 8.79
C ASN A 181 -3.00 -21.22 8.59
N ASP A 182 -2.52 -20.07 9.09
CA ASP A 182 -1.17 -19.54 8.90
C ASP A 182 -0.73 -19.49 7.43
N PRO A 183 -1.55 -18.90 6.52
CA PRO A 183 -1.23 -18.88 5.11
C PRO A 183 -0.02 -17.99 4.81
N ASP A 184 0.70 -18.28 3.73
CA ASP A 184 1.74 -17.39 3.20
C ASP A 184 1.16 -16.23 2.39
N ILE A 185 0.00 -16.47 1.74
CA ILE A 185 -0.67 -15.56 0.82
C ILE A 185 -2.08 -15.28 1.33
N LEU A 186 -2.41 -14.00 1.46
CA LEU A 186 -3.73 -13.53 1.85
C LEU A 186 -4.38 -12.78 0.68
N LEU A 187 -5.43 -13.35 0.12
CA LEU A 187 -6.23 -12.73 -0.94
C LEU A 187 -7.39 -11.96 -0.30
N MET A 188 -7.60 -10.71 -0.67
CA MET A 188 -8.67 -9.86 -0.13
C MET A 188 -9.51 -9.25 -1.25
N ASP A 189 -10.76 -9.68 -1.40
CA ASP A 189 -11.70 -9.20 -2.41
C ASP A 189 -12.59 -8.09 -1.81
N GLU A 190 -12.23 -6.82 -2.03
CA GLU A 190 -12.90 -5.61 -1.52
C GLU A 190 -13.30 -5.68 -0.04
N PRO A 191 -12.36 -6.00 0.87
CA PRO A 191 -12.70 -6.34 2.26
C PRO A 191 -13.32 -5.19 3.05
N PHE A 192 -13.14 -3.94 2.62
CA PHE A 192 -13.63 -2.76 3.36
C PHE A 192 -14.83 -2.08 2.71
N SER A 193 -15.32 -2.56 1.56
CA SER A 193 -16.39 -1.91 0.80
C SER A 193 -17.73 -1.83 1.55
N ALA A 194 -18.01 -2.80 2.42
CA ALA A 194 -19.24 -2.87 3.21
C ALA A 194 -19.17 -2.14 4.57
N LEU A 195 -18.04 -1.47 4.88
CA LEU A 195 -17.82 -0.78 6.15
C LEU A 195 -18.11 0.72 6.04
N ASP A 196 -18.59 1.30 7.14
CA ASP A 196 -18.69 2.76 7.24
C ASP A 196 -17.30 3.42 7.25
N PRO A 197 -17.19 4.73 6.91
CA PRO A 197 -15.89 5.37 6.71
C PRO A 197 -14.98 5.37 7.94
N LEU A 198 -15.53 5.40 9.15
CA LEU A 198 -14.73 5.42 10.38
C LEU A 198 -14.12 4.05 10.64
N ILE A 199 -14.94 3.01 10.63
CA ILE A 199 -14.51 1.61 10.83
C ILE A 199 -13.55 1.18 9.72
N ARG A 200 -13.79 1.63 8.48
CA ARG A 200 -12.89 1.37 7.33
C ARG A 200 -11.48 1.87 7.61
N ARG A 201 -11.32 3.12 8.08
CA ARG A 201 -10.02 3.70 8.43
C ARG A 201 -9.31 2.94 9.55
N GLU A 202 -10.04 2.54 10.59
CA GLU A 202 -9.50 1.72 11.67
C GLU A 202 -8.98 0.38 11.14
N MET A 203 -9.78 -0.32 10.33
CA MET A 203 -9.43 -1.62 9.76
C MET A 203 -8.22 -1.55 8.82
N GLN A 204 -8.10 -0.49 8.01
CA GLN A 204 -6.92 -0.26 7.17
C GLN A 204 -5.66 -0.09 8.02
N THR A 205 -5.73 0.72 9.08
CA THR A 205 -4.59 0.93 10.00
C THR A 205 -4.21 -0.36 10.72
N GLU A 206 -5.18 -1.17 11.12
CA GLU A 206 -4.93 -2.48 11.72
C GLU A 206 -4.29 -3.46 10.74
N LEU A 207 -4.72 -3.45 9.48
CA LEU A 207 -4.13 -4.30 8.44
C LEU A 207 -2.65 -3.98 8.22
N ILE A 208 -2.28 -2.69 8.17
CA ILE A 208 -0.88 -2.25 8.05
C ILE A 208 -0.06 -2.78 9.23
N LYS A 209 -0.50 -2.54 10.47
CA LYS A 209 0.18 -3.03 11.68
C LYS A 209 0.32 -4.55 11.71
N LEU A 210 -0.70 -5.25 11.23
CA LEU A 210 -0.70 -6.70 11.16
C LEU A 210 0.29 -7.20 10.10
N GLN A 211 0.37 -6.53 8.95
CA GLN A 211 1.31 -6.83 7.87
C GLN A 211 2.75 -6.63 8.32
N GLU A 212 3.07 -5.53 8.99
CA GLU A 212 4.40 -5.27 9.57
C GLU A 212 4.84 -6.41 10.50
N LYS A 213 3.90 -6.94 11.31
CA LYS A 213 4.16 -8.02 12.26
C LYS A 213 4.27 -9.39 11.61
N LEU A 214 3.40 -9.70 10.65
CA LEU A 214 3.26 -11.04 10.09
C LEU A 214 4.05 -11.26 8.80
N GLN A 215 4.41 -10.18 8.09
CA GLN A 215 5.17 -10.21 6.82
C GLN A 215 4.58 -11.17 5.78
N LYS A 216 3.24 -11.26 5.72
CA LYS A 216 2.53 -12.08 4.74
C LYS A 216 2.46 -11.38 3.38
N THR A 217 2.41 -12.16 2.29
CA THR A 217 2.12 -11.61 0.96
C THR A 217 0.62 -11.37 0.86
N ILE A 218 0.22 -10.14 0.54
CA ILE A 218 -1.19 -9.75 0.44
C ILE A 218 -1.50 -9.37 -0.99
N VAL A 219 -2.58 -9.94 -1.56
CA VAL A 219 -3.19 -9.44 -2.80
C VAL A 219 -4.53 -8.84 -2.44
N PHE A 220 -4.63 -7.54 -2.59
CA PHE A 220 -5.77 -6.74 -2.15
C PHE A 220 -6.50 -6.14 -3.36
N ILE A 221 -7.82 -6.28 -3.41
CA ILE A 221 -8.65 -5.64 -4.44
C ILE A 221 -9.44 -4.50 -3.83
N THR A 222 -9.46 -3.38 -4.52
CA THR A 222 -10.33 -2.25 -4.21
C THR A 222 -10.75 -1.48 -5.47
N HIS A 223 -11.84 -0.72 -5.37
CA HIS A 223 -12.21 0.31 -6.32
C HIS A 223 -11.94 1.71 -5.77
N ASP A 224 -11.49 1.82 -4.52
CA ASP A 224 -11.12 3.08 -3.87
C ASP A 224 -9.63 3.35 -4.10
N VAL A 225 -9.35 4.42 -4.84
CA VAL A 225 -7.99 4.82 -5.21
C VAL A 225 -7.17 5.15 -3.97
N ASN A 226 -7.75 5.87 -2.99
CA ASN A 226 -7.05 6.22 -1.76
C ASN A 226 -6.67 4.99 -0.93
N GLU A 227 -7.50 3.94 -0.93
CA GLU A 227 -7.14 2.66 -0.30
C GLU A 227 -5.95 2.01 -1.00
N ALA A 228 -5.96 1.97 -2.34
CA ALA A 228 -4.91 1.35 -3.12
C ALA A 228 -3.55 2.02 -2.85
N PHE A 229 -3.53 3.34 -2.87
CA PHE A 229 -2.32 4.13 -2.67
C PHE A 229 -1.82 4.15 -1.23
N LYS A 230 -2.72 4.00 -0.26
CA LYS A 230 -2.36 3.94 1.17
C LYS A 230 -1.80 2.58 1.59
N LEU A 231 -2.29 1.49 0.98
CA LEU A 231 -2.02 0.14 1.44
C LEU A 231 -0.99 -0.60 0.58
N GLY A 232 -0.88 -0.26 -0.70
CA GLY A 232 -0.11 -1.01 -1.68
C GLY A 232 1.35 -0.60 -1.75
N ASP A 233 2.25 -1.57 -1.69
CA ASP A 233 3.64 -1.38 -2.10
C ASP A 233 3.74 -1.23 -3.62
N ARG A 234 2.90 -1.99 -4.36
CA ARG A 234 2.70 -1.85 -5.80
C ARG A 234 1.23 -2.05 -6.15
N ILE A 235 0.82 -1.38 -7.22
CA ILE A 235 -0.56 -1.31 -7.67
C ILE A 235 -0.64 -1.73 -9.13
N ALA A 236 -1.59 -2.62 -9.45
CA ALA A 236 -2.01 -2.93 -10.80
C ALA A 236 -3.35 -2.23 -11.10
N VAL A 237 -3.39 -1.37 -12.10
CA VAL A 237 -4.62 -0.72 -12.56
C VAL A 237 -5.23 -1.55 -13.67
N MET A 238 -6.51 -1.91 -13.50
CA MET A 238 -7.25 -2.72 -14.48
C MET A 238 -8.35 -1.92 -15.17
N LYS A 239 -8.46 -2.12 -16.49
CA LYS A 239 -9.57 -1.63 -17.34
C LYS A 239 -10.02 -2.73 -18.31
N ASP A 240 -11.32 -2.99 -18.38
CA ASP A 240 -11.93 -3.89 -19.37
C ASP A 240 -11.29 -5.29 -19.49
N GLY A 241 -10.83 -5.84 -18.36
CA GLY A 241 -10.19 -7.14 -18.30
C GLY A 241 -8.67 -7.11 -18.50
N HIS A 242 -8.08 -5.96 -18.83
CA HIS A 242 -6.65 -5.79 -19.05
C HIS A 242 -5.96 -5.13 -17.85
N VAL A 243 -4.72 -5.50 -17.61
CA VAL A 243 -3.81 -4.75 -16.75
C VAL A 243 -3.21 -3.62 -17.57
N VAL A 244 -3.52 -2.37 -17.19
CA VAL A 244 -3.11 -1.17 -17.94
C VAL A 244 -1.73 -0.68 -17.50
N GLN A 245 -1.50 -0.68 -16.19
CA GLN A 245 -0.23 -0.26 -15.60
C GLN A 245 0.01 -1.01 -14.29
N ILE A 246 1.28 -1.29 -13.99
CA ILE A 246 1.75 -1.78 -12.70
C ILE A 246 2.91 -0.90 -12.28
N GLY A 247 2.87 -0.37 -11.06
CA GLY A 247 3.94 0.46 -10.49
C GLY A 247 3.76 0.68 -8.99
N THR A 248 4.70 1.37 -8.37
CA THR A 248 4.50 1.93 -7.03
C THR A 248 3.45 3.05 -7.08
N PRO A 249 2.86 3.46 -5.95
CA PRO A 249 2.00 4.64 -5.90
C PRO A 249 2.59 5.85 -6.62
N GLU A 250 3.86 6.14 -6.37
CA GLU A 250 4.59 7.28 -6.95
C GLU A 250 4.74 7.13 -8.47
N GLU A 251 5.20 5.95 -8.95
CA GLU A 251 5.36 5.69 -10.39
C GLU A 251 4.03 5.87 -11.16
N ILE A 252 2.90 5.52 -10.56
CA ILE A 252 1.58 5.67 -11.21
C ILE A 252 1.15 7.14 -11.26
N ILE A 253 1.53 7.94 -10.25
CA ILE A 253 1.21 9.38 -10.21
C ILE A 253 2.12 10.18 -11.13
N ASP A 254 3.43 9.88 -11.12
CA ASP A 254 4.43 10.68 -11.82
C ASP A 254 4.52 10.31 -13.31
N GLU A 255 4.30 9.01 -13.64
CA GLU A 255 4.42 8.48 -15.00
C GLU A 255 3.16 7.68 -15.39
N PRO A 256 1.98 8.32 -15.49
CA PRO A 256 0.76 7.63 -15.89
C PRO A 256 0.86 7.13 -17.34
N ALA A 257 0.56 5.84 -17.56
CA ALA A 257 0.74 5.18 -18.85
C ALA A 257 -0.18 5.72 -19.97
N ASN A 258 -1.31 6.33 -19.62
CA ASN A 258 -2.27 6.89 -20.58
C ASN A 258 -3.31 7.78 -19.87
N ASP A 259 -4.16 8.46 -20.68
CA ASP A 259 -5.21 9.38 -20.19
C ASP A 259 -6.18 8.71 -19.21
N TYR A 260 -6.47 7.42 -19.36
CA TYR A 260 -7.33 6.69 -18.42
C TYR A 260 -6.73 6.68 -17.01
N ILE A 261 -5.42 6.47 -16.89
CA ILE A 261 -4.74 6.51 -15.59
C ILE A 261 -4.77 7.94 -15.04
N VAL A 262 -4.51 8.95 -15.88
CA VAL A 262 -4.59 10.37 -15.48
C VAL A 262 -5.96 10.69 -14.90
N ASP A 263 -7.04 10.37 -15.62
CA ASP A 263 -8.41 10.59 -15.15
C ASP A 263 -8.72 9.79 -13.86
N PHE A 264 -8.19 8.58 -13.77
CA PHE A 264 -8.43 7.69 -12.64
C PHE A 264 -7.79 8.17 -11.34
N ILE A 265 -6.62 8.83 -11.46
CA ILE A 265 -5.87 9.36 -10.31
C ILE A 265 -6.14 10.85 -10.02
N GLN A 266 -6.98 11.51 -10.82
CA GLN A 266 -7.23 12.96 -10.72
C GLN A 266 -7.73 13.40 -9.33
N ASP A 267 -8.55 12.57 -8.68
CA ASP A 267 -9.14 12.85 -7.37
C ASP A 267 -8.28 12.35 -6.18
N ILE A 268 -7.04 11.94 -6.43
CA ILE A 268 -6.16 11.49 -5.35
C ILE A 268 -5.74 12.65 -4.46
N ASP A 269 -5.88 12.43 -3.16
CA ASP A 269 -5.26 13.27 -2.15
C ASP A 269 -3.76 12.97 -2.05
N ARG A 270 -2.96 13.63 -2.90
CA ARG A 270 -1.51 13.46 -2.97
C ARG A 270 -0.82 13.61 -1.61
N SER A 271 -1.39 14.41 -0.70
CA SER A 271 -0.82 14.59 0.64
C SER A 271 -0.78 13.31 1.48
N LYS A 272 -1.66 12.35 1.16
CA LYS A 272 -1.74 11.05 1.85
C LYS A 272 -0.90 9.95 1.20
N VAL A 273 -0.33 10.22 0.05
CA VAL A 273 0.50 9.30 -0.73
C VAL A 273 1.96 9.69 -0.63
N PHE A 274 2.28 10.98 -0.86
CA PHE A 274 3.66 11.44 -0.82
C PHE A 274 4.18 11.56 0.60
N GLN A 275 5.43 11.15 0.76
CA GLN A 275 6.21 11.23 1.98
C GLN A 275 7.18 12.41 1.93
N ALA A 276 7.84 12.69 3.05
CA ALA A 276 8.85 13.73 3.16
C ALA A 276 9.96 13.59 2.12
N SER A 277 10.38 12.36 1.85
CA SER A 277 11.39 12.01 0.84
C SER A 277 11.05 12.47 -0.58
N HIS A 278 9.76 12.53 -0.94
CA HIS A 278 9.30 12.95 -2.28
C HIS A 278 9.24 14.47 -2.48
N VAL A 279 9.09 15.23 -1.38
CA VAL A 279 8.92 16.69 -1.43
C VAL A 279 10.10 17.45 -0.84
N MET A 280 11.09 16.74 -0.25
CA MET A 280 12.30 17.37 0.27
C MET A 280 13.25 17.77 -0.87
N ILE A 281 14.08 18.77 -0.57
CA ILE A 281 15.20 19.15 -1.42
C ILE A 281 16.50 18.98 -0.65
N GLU A 282 17.59 18.74 -1.36
CA GLU A 282 18.92 18.79 -0.74
C GLU A 282 19.19 20.20 -0.18
N PRO A 283 19.70 20.30 1.05
CA PRO A 283 20.10 21.61 1.59
C PRO A 283 21.29 22.13 0.81
N ARG A 284 21.15 23.30 0.16
CA ARG A 284 22.22 23.93 -0.64
C ARG A 284 23.52 24.05 0.13
N VAL A 285 23.43 24.36 1.41
CA VAL A 285 24.58 24.55 2.32
C VAL A 285 24.16 24.21 3.74
N THR A 286 25.06 23.57 4.48
CA THR A 286 24.99 23.33 5.93
C THR A 286 26.27 23.80 6.61
N ALA A 287 26.28 23.88 7.93
CA ALA A 287 27.47 24.19 8.70
C ALA A 287 27.68 23.15 9.82
N LYS A 288 28.92 23.02 10.27
CA LYS A 288 29.29 22.14 11.37
C LYS A 288 29.39 22.91 12.67
N LEU A 289 29.12 22.23 13.82
CA LEU A 289 29.25 22.81 15.16
C LEU A 289 30.63 23.38 15.47
N ASN A 290 31.69 22.85 14.87
CA ASN A 290 33.07 23.25 15.05
C ASN A 290 33.50 24.42 14.13
N GLU A 291 32.63 24.93 13.26
CA GLU A 291 32.89 26.10 12.44
C GLU A 291 32.74 27.40 13.27
N THR A 292 33.23 28.52 12.74
CA THR A 292 33.06 29.84 13.37
C THR A 292 31.82 30.57 12.78
N LEU A 293 31.21 31.46 13.57
CA LEU A 293 30.06 32.26 13.12
C LEU A 293 30.38 33.11 11.87
N ASN A 294 31.67 33.53 11.70
CA ASN A 294 32.09 34.23 10.48
C ASN A 294 31.99 33.37 9.25
N VAL A 295 32.33 32.08 9.36
CA VAL A 295 32.18 31.11 8.24
C VAL A 295 30.72 30.85 7.95
N VAL A 296 29.88 30.64 8.99
CA VAL A 296 28.44 30.45 8.86
C VAL A 296 27.76 31.64 8.18
N ALA A 297 28.06 32.87 8.63
CA ALA A 297 27.51 34.10 8.03
C ALA A 297 27.96 34.29 6.57
N ARG A 298 29.20 33.92 6.24
CA ARG A 298 29.71 33.93 4.84
C ARG A 298 28.94 32.93 4.00
N LYS A 299 28.80 31.69 4.45
CA LYS A 299 28.03 30.64 3.76
C LYS A 299 26.60 31.08 3.48
N MET A 300 25.91 31.70 4.46
CA MET A 300 24.57 32.25 4.27
C MET A 300 24.50 33.33 3.20
N ARG A 301 25.48 34.25 3.21
CA ARG A 301 25.56 35.36 2.23
C ARG A 301 25.80 34.83 0.83
N ASP A 302 26.78 33.95 0.68
CA ASP A 302 27.18 33.39 -0.62
C ASP A 302 26.05 32.56 -1.28
N SER A 303 25.19 31.93 -0.43
CA SER A 303 24.05 31.12 -0.88
C SER A 303 22.70 31.85 -0.82
N SER A 304 22.67 33.16 -0.44
CA SER A 304 21.46 33.97 -0.28
C SER A 304 20.43 33.33 0.68
N LEU A 305 20.92 32.73 1.77
CA LEU A 305 20.09 32.07 2.80
C LEU A 305 20.00 32.93 4.05
N SER A 306 18.83 32.95 4.69
CA SER A 306 18.59 33.64 5.96
C SER A 306 18.90 32.78 7.19
N SER A 307 19.08 31.49 7.01
CA SER A 307 19.39 30.51 8.08
C SER A 307 20.10 29.29 7.51
N LEU A 308 20.87 28.59 8.36
CA LEU A 308 21.54 27.31 8.03
C LEU A 308 21.32 26.29 9.14
N PHE A 309 21.09 25.05 8.76
CA PHE A 309 21.13 23.92 9.67
C PHE A 309 22.56 23.64 10.13
N ILE A 310 22.72 23.38 11.41
CA ILE A 310 23.98 23.05 12.06
C ILE A 310 23.98 21.54 12.35
N LEU A 311 25.03 20.88 11.89
CA LEU A 311 25.20 19.43 12.03
C LEU A 311 26.41 19.12 12.91
N ASP A 312 26.40 17.94 13.53
CA ASP A 312 27.63 17.37 14.11
C ASP A 312 28.48 16.69 13.03
N ASP A 313 29.60 16.09 13.44
CA ASP A 313 30.54 15.41 12.53
C ASP A 313 29.90 14.16 11.89
N ALA A 314 28.90 13.55 12.53
CA ALA A 314 28.14 12.41 12.02
C ALA A 314 26.95 12.78 11.13
N ASN A 315 26.75 14.09 10.83
CA ASN A 315 25.63 14.66 10.08
C ASN A 315 24.27 14.64 10.81
N HIS A 316 24.23 14.50 12.12
CA HIS A 316 22.99 14.68 12.87
C HIS A 316 22.66 16.16 13.02
N VAL A 317 21.37 16.48 12.91
CA VAL A 317 20.87 17.85 13.06
C VAL A 317 20.96 18.28 14.54
N LYS A 318 21.63 19.41 14.80
CA LYS A 318 21.75 20.00 16.16
C LYS A 318 20.87 21.22 16.36
N GLY A 319 20.50 21.89 15.29
CA GLY A 319 19.67 23.08 15.32
C GLY A 319 19.87 23.94 14.10
N ILE A 320 19.46 25.21 14.20
CA ILE A 320 19.55 26.19 13.13
C ILE A 320 20.17 27.49 13.67
N VAL A 321 20.92 28.17 12.83
CA VAL A 321 21.43 29.52 13.09
C VAL A 321 20.88 30.48 12.05
N THR A 322 20.32 31.61 12.46
CA THR A 322 19.86 32.66 11.54
C THR A 322 20.96 33.68 11.28
N ILE A 323 20.86 34.42 10.17
CA ILE A 323 21.84 35.46 9.83
C ILE A 323 21.90 36.55 10.92
N ASP A 324 20.75 36.91 11.51
CA ASP A 324 20.68 37.91 12.59
C ASP A 324 21.41 37.44 13.86
N ASP A 325 21.22 36.16 14.21
CA ASP A 325 21.88 35.58 15.38
C ASP A 325 23.40 35.43 15.18
N ALA A 326 23.80 35.05 13.96
CA ALA A 326 25.20 34.97 13.56
C ALA A 326 25.87 36.35 13.65
N VAL A 327 25.26 37.41 13.08
CA VAL A 327 25.79 38.77 13.11
C VAL A 327 25.86 39.30 14.55
N LYS A 328 24.84 39.08 15.38
CA LYS A 328 24.85 39.47 16.79
C LYS A 328 25.89 38.68 17.59
N GLY A 329 26.07 37.41 17.29
CA GLY A 329 27.06 36.53 17.92
C GLY A 329 28.49 36.97 17.60
N ILE A 330 28.79 37.28 16.35
CA ILE A 330 30.09 37.78 15.91
C ILE A 330 30.46 39.07 16.67
N LYS A 331 29.53 40.03 16.81
CA LYS A 331 29.77 41.29 17.55
C LYS A 331 30.07 41.08 19.04
N LYS A 332 29.63 39.94 19.62
CA LYS A 332 29.74 39.61 21.03
C LYS A 332 30.77 38.50 21.30
N ASP A 333 31.55 38.13 20.29
CA ASP A 333 32.57 37.04 20.35
C ASP A 333 31.98 35.71 20.87
N ARG A 334 30.80 35.35 20.42
CA ARG A 334 30.10 34.12 20.81
C ARG A 334 30.42 32.95 19.86
N SER A 335 30.27 31.74 20.39
CA SER A 335 30.33 30.50 19.60
C SER A 335 29.01 30.21 18.90
N ILE A 336 29.01 29.19 17.96
CA ILE A 336 27.77 28.67 17.34
C ILE A 336 26.83 28.16 18.44
N GLN A 337 27.33 27.45 19.44
CA GLN A 337 26.53 26.86 20.50
C GLN A 337 25.75 27.92 21.30
N ASP A 338 26.28 29.14 21.45
CA ASP A 338 25.64 30.24 22.18
C ASP A 338 24.46 30.87 21.43
N VAL A 339 24.38 30.68 20.13
CA VAL A 339 23.36 31.27 19.24
C VAL A 339 22.51 30.24 18.54
N LEU A 340 22.78 28.93 18.75
CA LEU A 340 22.09 27.82 18.18
C LEU A 340 20.65 27.77 18.67
N LYS A 341 19.71 27.70 17.74
CA LYS A 341 18.30 27.43 18.05
C LYS A 341 18.02 25.95 17.87
N THR A 342 17.57 25.32 18.94
CA THR A 342 17.23 23.89 18.97
C THR A 342 15.72 23.63 18.85
N ASP A 343 14.91 24.70 18.89
CA ASP A 343 13.47 24.65 18.66
C ASP A 343 13.20 24.62 17.15
N ILE A 344 13.42 23.47 16.58
CA ILE A 344 13.24 23.16 15.15
C ILE A 344 12.44 21.87 15.00
N GLU A 345 11.66 21.79 13.95
CA GLU A 345 10.93 20.56 13.61
C GLU A 345 11.83 19.62 12.80
N ILE A 346 11.97 18.40 13.31
CA ILE A 346 12.67 17.29 12.66
C ILE A 346 11.61 16.24 12.33
N VAL A 347 11.61 15.77 11.08
CA VAL A 347 10.65 14.81 10.56
C VAL A 347 11.36 13.61 9.93
N ASP A 348 10.72 12.46 9.93
CA ASP A 348 11.25 11.26 9.29
C ASP A 348 11.04 11.32 7.77
N GLU A 349 11.96 10.74 6.99
CA GLU A 349 11.87 10.69 5.53
C GLU A 349 10.63 9.93 5.03
N ASP A 350 10.10 9.00 5.85
CA ASP A 350 8.91 8.18 5.56
C ASP A 350 7.60 8.86 6.04
N GLU A 351 7.65 10.06 6.65
CA GLU A 351 6.46 10.76 7.17
C GLU A 351 5.61 11.36 6.04
N TYR A 352 4.29 11.17 6.07
CA TYR A 352 3.39 11.65 5.01
C TYR A 352 3.24 13.17 4.98
N VAL A 353 3.13 13.74 3.77
CA VAL A 353 2.99 15.18 3.52
C VAL A 353 1.81 15.78 4.29
N ASN A 354 0.69 15.05 4.43
CA ASN A 354 -0.46 15.49 5.21
C ASN A 354 -0.11 15.89 6.65
N ASP A 355 0.76 15.12 7.30
CA ASP A 355 1.19 15.38 8.68
C ASP A 355 2.23 16.51 8.72
N LEU A 356 3.06 16.61 7.69
CA LEU A 356 4.06 17.67 7.53
C LEU A 356 3.42 19.06 7.35
N ILE A 357 2.25 19.15 6.69
CA ILE A 357 1.53 20.42 6.52
C ILE A 357 1.26 21.04 7.89
N THR A 358 0.70 20.27 8.83
CA THR A 358 0.41 20.76 10.18
C THR A 358 1.67 21.22 10.90
N LYS A 359 2.73 20.40 10.89
CA LYS A 359 4.03 20.74 11.50
C LYS A 359 4.66 22.00 10.90
N SER A 360 4.53 22.15 9.58
CA SER A 360 5.08 23.33 8.88
C SER A 360 4.41 24.64 9.27
N LEU A 361 3.15 24.61 9.74
CA LEU A 361 2.43 25.81 10.20
C LEU A 361 2.97 26.32 11.55
N ASP A 362 3.44 25.41 12.40
CA ASP A 362 3.89 25.72 13.77
C ASP A 362 5.34 26.20 13.82
N THR A 363 6.15 25.94 12.79
CA THR A 363 7.56 26.37 12.74
C THR A 363 7.79 27.60 11.86
N LYS A 364 8.83 28.39 12.20
CA LYS A 364 9.31 29.52 11.37
C LYS A 364 10.42 29.11 10.41
N TYR A 365 10.94 27.90 10.56
CA TYR A 365 12.09 27.39 9.84
C TYR A 365 11.67 26.26 8.89
N PRO A 366 12.50 25.91 7.90
CA PRO A 366 12.28 24.71 7.12
C PRO A 366 12.22 23.46 8.04
N LEU A 367 11.44 22.45 7.65
CA LEU A 367 11.49 21.15 8.33
C LEU A 367 12.81 20.46 7.97
N ALA A 368 13.48 19.86 8.95
CA ALA A 368 14.65 19.04 8.71
C ALA A 368 14.22 17.59 8.52
N VAL A 369 14.50 17.00 7.36
CA VAL A 369 14.17 15.59 7.09
C VAL A 369 15.36 14.72 7.45
N THR A 370 15.14 13.70 8.27
CA THR A 370 16.17 12.77 8.71
C THR A 370 15.79 11.32 8.43
N ASN A 371 16.80 10.47 8.28
CA ASN A 371 16.59 9.03 8.22
C ASN A 371 16.51 8.41 9.63
N LYS A 372 16.34 7.08 9.70
CA LYS A 372 16.27 6.30 10.96
C LYS A 372 17.51 6.42 11.85
N ASP A 373 18.65 6.83 11.29
CA ASP A 373 19.89 7.12 12.03
C ASP A 373 19.96 8.58 12.50
N ASN A 374 18.89 9.39 12.36
CA ASN A 374 18.83 10.84 12.64
C ASN A 374 19.82 11.69 11.81
N LYS A 375 20.25 11.23 10.63
CA LYS A 375 21.11 12.00 9.73
C LYS A 375 20.27 12.82 8.78
N LEU A 376 20.65 14.07 8.57
CA LEU A 376 19.96 14.97 7.63
C LEU A 376 20.00 14.39 6.21
N GLN A 377 18.84 14.19 5.62
CA GLN A 377 18.65 13.76 4.22
C GLN A 377 18.23 14.94 3.33
N GLY A 378 17.38 15.81 3.85
CA GLY A 378 16.86 16.95 3.11
C GLY A 378 16.23 18.01 4.00
N ILE A 379 15.67 19.02 3.35
CA ILE A 379 14.87 20.05 4.00
C ILE A 379 13.56 20.27 3.23
N ILE A 380 12.50 20.62 3.94
CA ILE A 380 11.22 20.95 3.31
C ILE A 380 10.85 22.40 3.61
N LEU A 381 10.67 23.19 2.56
CA LEU A 381 10.10 24.54 2.63
C LEU A 381 8.58 24.44 2.45
N ARG A 382 7.82 25.36 3.03
CA ARG A 382 6.35 25.42 2.86
C ARG A 382 5.90 25.43 1.39
N VAL A 383 6.66 26.09 0.54
CA VAL A 383 6.36 26.10 -0.90
C VAL A 383 6.43 24.73 -1.53
N HIS A 384 7.34 23.87 -1.10
CA HIS A 384 7.47 22.51 -1.63
C HIS A 384 6.31 21.60 -1.21
N LEU A 385 5.76 21.79 -0.01
CA LEU A 385 4.54 21.10 0.41
C LEU A 385 3.35 21.48 -0.48
N LEU A 386 3.25 22.75 -0.86
CA LEU A 386 2.18 23.21 -1.73
C LEU A 386 2.38 22.76 -3.19
N SER A 387 3.61 22.85 -3.72
CA SER A 387 3.90 22.38 -5.09
C SER A 387 3.74 20.87 -5.25
N GLY A 388 4.12 20.07 -4.25
CA GLY A 388 3.91 18.62 -4.28
C GLY A 388 2.43 18.18 -4.26
N LEU A 389 1.51 19.09 -3.89
CA LEU A 389 0.06 18.84 -3.91
C LEU A 389 -0.62 19.21 -5.23
N VAL A 390 0.02 20.07 -6.02
CA VAL A 390 -0.52 20.53 -7.31
C VAL A 390 -0.07 19.56 -8.40
N PRO A 391 -0.96 19.05 -9.25
CA PRO A 391 -0.57 18.30 -10.44
C PRO A 391 0.38 19.15 -11.29
N ASP A 392 1.44 18.54 -11.82
CA ASP A 392 2.28 19.20 -12.82
C ASP A 392 1.46 19.42 -14.10
N ASP A 393 1.00 20.65 -14.33
CA ASP A 393 0.28 21.08 -15.54
C ASP A 393 1.17 21.07 -16.82
N ASN A 394 2.35 20.48 -16.77
CA ASN A 394 3.38 20.55 -17.82
C ASN A 394 3.22 19.51 -18.96
N ASN A 395 2.04 18.91 -19.15
CA ASN A 395 1.78 18.03 -20.31
C ASN A 395 0.79 18.61 -21.34
N ASN A 396 0.56 19.93 -21.33
CA ASN A 396 -0.06 20.64 -22.47
C ASN A 396 1.03 21.44 -23.20
N GLY A 397 1.88 20.74 -23.93
CA GLY A 397 2.93 21.34 -24.73
C GLY A 397 2.88 20.87 -26.15
N ASP A 398 2.62 21.78 -27.04
CA ASP A 398 2.98 21.90 -28.47
C ASP A 398 3.15 20.62 -29.31
#